data_fa3a3bc80d6e41f831dc22b88c332b65
#
_entry.id   fa3a3bc80d6e41f831dc22b88c332b65
#
_cell.length_a   1.000
_cell.length_b   1.000
_cell.length_c   1.000
_cell.angle_alpha   90.00
_cell.angle_beta   90.00
_cell.angle_gamma   90.00
#
_symmetry.space_group_name_H-M   'P 1'
#
loop_
_entity.id
_entity.type
_entity.pdbx_description
1 polymer ?
#
loop_
_entity_poly.entity_id
_entity_poly.type
_entity_poly.pdbx_seq_one_letter_code
_entity_poly.pdbx_strand_id
1 'polypeptide(L)'
;AMDEMKWDMCGAASVFGIMQTLARLKAKVNVVGLLVCAENMPSARATKPGDVVTSMSGQTIEILNTDAEGRLVLCDALTYVKKFKPSHVIDMATLTGAVVVALGTPATGVMGNDQPLADKILAAGEASGDRAWQLPLWEEYAHCTKTNFADLANIGGGREAGTITAASFLSNFTKEYKWAHMDIAASAWTGGAKKGGSGRPVPLLAELILKGNL
;
A
#
# COMPACT_ATOMS: atom_id res chain seq x y z
N ALA A 1 4.29 21.11 2.83
CA ALA A 1 5.07 20.34 3.83
C ALA A 1 6.05 19.36 3.15
N MET A 2 6.80 19.82 2.13
CA MET A 2 7.78 18.98 1.41
C MET A 2 8.85 18.39 2.32
N ASP A 3 9.21 19.04 3.41
CA ASP A 3 10.13 18.50 4.42
C ASP A 3 9.59 17.26 5.12
N GLU A 4 8.30 17.02 5.08
CA GLU A 4 7.65 15.81 5.63
C GLU A 4 7.58 14.66 4.63
N MET A 5 7.81 14.89 3.34
CA MET A 5 7.79 13.86 2.30
C MET A 5 8.94 12.83 2.44
N LYS A 6 9.92 13.10 3.28
CA LYS A 6 10.90 12.07 3.70
C LYS A 6 10.26 10.87 4.38
N TRP A 7 9.00 10.96 4.85
CA TRP A 7 8.25 9.83 5.41
C TRP A 7 7.39 9.10 4.37
N ASP A 8 7.31 9.61 3.15
CA ASP A 8 6.60 8.95 2.06
C ASP A 8 7.36 7.72 1.51
N MET A 9 8.07 7.04 2.38
CA MET A 9 8.74 5.77 2.20
C MET A 9 8.53 4.85 3.43
N CYS A 10 7.58 5.20 4.31
CA CYS A 10 7.34 4.42 5.54
C CYS A 10 6.84 3.00 5.23
N GLY A 11 6.25 2.73 4.07
CA GLY A 11 5.96 1.38 3.61
C GLY A 11 7.23 0.53 3.50
N ALA A 12 8.24 1.02 2.78
CA ALA A 12 9.53 0.35 2.65
C ALA A 12 10.26 0.25 4.00
N ALA A 13 10.22 1.32 4.82
CA ALA A 13 10.79 1.31 6.17
C ALA A 13 10.13 0.25 7.07
N SER A 14 8.82 0.04 6.93
CA SER A 14 8.09 -1.00 7.67
C SER A 14 8.48 -2.40 7.21
N VAL A 15 8.66 -2.62 5.90
CA VAL A 15 9.21 -3.90 5.39
C VAL A 15 10.59 -4.15 5.97
N PHE A 16 11.47 -3.17 5.97
CA PHE A 16 12.79 -3.30 6.59
C PHE A 16 12.70 -3.64 8.08
N GLY A 17 11.83 -2.93 8.82
CA GLY A 17 11.62 -3.14 10.25
C GLY A 17 11.10 -4.54 10.58
N ILE A 18 10.12 -5.06 9.80
CA ILE A 18 9.60 -6.40 10.02
C ILE A 18 10.63 -7.48 9.69
N MET A 19 11.38 -7.35 8.58
CA MET A 19 12.43 -8.30 8.22
C MET A 19 13.54 -8.33 9.25
N GLN A 20 13.95 -7.18 9.79
CA GLN A 20 14.92 -7.11 10.89
C GLN A 20 14.39 -7.79 12.16
N THR A 21 13.12 -7.58 12.48
CA THR A 21 12.46 -8.19 13.65
C THR A 21 12.45 -9.71 13.54
N LEU A 22 11.99 -10.24 12.40
CA LEU A 22 11.94 -11.69 12.14
C LEU A 22 13.33 -12.31 12.21
N ALA A 23 14.34 -11.65 11.62
CA ALA A 23 15.73 -12.13 11.66
C ALA A 23 16.31 -12.17 13.10
N ARG A 24 16.10 -11.10 13.88
CA ARG A 24 16.57 -11.04 15.29
C ARG A 24 15.91 -12.08 16.19
N LEU A 25 14.63 -12.35 15.95
CA LEU A 25 13.87 -13.36 16.70
C LEU A 25 14.13 -14.78 16.17
N LYS A 26 14.91 -14.93 15.09
CA LYS A 26 15.17 -16.21 14.43
C LYS A 26 13.88 -16.95 14.09
N ALA A 27 12.87 -16.19 13.62
CA ALA A 27 11.56 -16.72 13.30
C ALA A 27 11.66 -17.79 12.20
N LYS A 28 10.99 -18.92 12.39
CA LYS A 28 10.97 -20.02 11.40
C LYS A 28 9.82 -19.80 10.40
N VAL A 29 9.98 -18.80 9.55
CA VAL A 29 8.98 -18.39 8.56
C VAL A 29 9.64 -18.20 7.20
N ASN A 30 8.88 -18.44 6.13
CA ASN A 30 9.32 -18.18 4.77
C ASN A 30 8.72 -16.87 4.28
N VAL A 31 9.48 -15.79 4.36
CA VAL A 31 9.02 -14.44 4.05
C VAL A 31 10.01 -13.76 3.10
N VAL A 32 9.48 -13.09 2.09
CA VAL A 32 10.22 -12.22 1.17
C VAL A 32 9.78 -10.78 1.42
N GLY A 33 10.72 -9.90 1.73
CA GLY A 33 10.48 -8.46 1.84
C GLY A 33 10.92 -7.75 0.56
N LEU A 34 10.01 -6.96 -0.03
CA LEU A 34 10.34 -6.07 -1.14
C LEU A 34 10.26 -4.61 -0.66
N LEU A 35 11.35 -3.88 -0.86
CA LEU A 35 11.43 -2.46 -0.59
C LEU A 35 11.33 -1.73 -1.93
N VAL A 36 10.23 -1.04 -2.14
CA VAL A 36 9.93 -0.34 -3.39
C VAL A 36 10.07 1.14 -3.14
N CYS A 37 11.13 1.74 -3.67
CA CYS A 37 11.45 3.14 -3.45
C CYS A 37 11.77 3.81 -4.79
N ALA A 38 11.16 4.98 -5.02
CA ALA A 38 11.43 5.81 -6.17
C ALA A 38 11.33 7.28 -5.78
N GLU A 39 12.14 8.12 -6.40
CA GLU A 39 12.00 9.56 -6.25
C GLU A 39 10.91 10.09 -7.18
N ASN A 40 10.11 11.04 -6.67
CA ASN A 40 9.11 11.78 -7.43
C ASN A 40 9.38 13.28 -7.28
N MET A 41 10.24 13.82 -8.13
CA MET A 41 10.67 15.21 -8.09
C MET A 41 10.50 15.90 -9.43
N PRO A 42 10.19 17.21 -9.45
CA PRO A 42 10.13 17.98 -10.69
C PRO A 42 11.45 17.95 -11.44
N SER A 43 11.42 17.62 -12.71
CA SER A 43 12.59 17.69 -13.60
C SER A 43 12.16 17.79 -15.07
N ALA A 44 13.12 18.09 -15.94
CA ALA A 44 12.86 18.13 -17.38
C ALA A 44 12.48 16.76 -17.98
N ARG A 45 12.72 15.65 -17.25
CA ARG A 45 12.40 14.28 -17.66
C ARG A 45 11.37 13.62 -16.77
N ALA A 46 10.79 14.36 -15.82
CA ALA A 46 9.73 13.83 -14.97
C ALA A 46 8.48 13.49 -15.80
N THR A 47 7.72 12.51 -15.36
CA THR A 47 6.38 12.23 -15.88
C THR A 47 5.47 13.43 -15.69
N LYS A 48 4.52 13.61 -16.59
CA LYS A 48 3.55 14.70 -16.56
C LYS A 48 2.14 14.18 -16.80
N PRO A 49 1.11 14.88 -16.35
CA PRO A 49 -0.27 14.53 -16.65
C PRO A 49 -0.51 14.35 -18.15
N GLY A 50 -1.19 13.27 -18.52
CA GLY A 50 -1.43 12.87 -19.90
C GLY A 50 -0.39 11.87 -20.47
N ASP A 51 0.70 11.61 -19.76
CA ASP A 51 1.62 10.55 -20.16
C ASP A 51 0.97 9.17 -19.98
N VAL A 52 1.28 8.24 -20.89
CA VAL A 52 0.86 6.83 -20.79
C VAL A 52 2.11 5.98 -20.60
N VAL A 53 2.10 5.16 -19.56
CA VAL A 53 3.19 4.23 -19.26
C VAL A 53 2.70 2.79 -19.32
N THR A 54 3.61 1.85 -19.57
CA THR A 54 3.30 0.42 -19.54
C THR A 54 3.87 -0.19 -18.27
N SER A 55 2.99 -0.82 -17.48
CA SER A 55 3.39 -1.52 -16.26
C SER A 55 4.11 -2.84 -16.57
N MET A 56 4.78 -3.42 -15.58
CA MET A 56 5.41 -4.75 -15.69
C MET A 56 4.42 -5.86 -16.08
N SER A 57 3.13 -5.70 -15.80
CA SER A 57 2.09 -6.65 -16.22
C SER A 57 1.71 -6.54 -17.71
N GLY A 58 2.18 -5.50 -18.41
CA GLY A 58 1.81 -5.18 -19.77
C GLY A 58 0.60 -4.26 -19.90
N GLN A 59 -0.12 -3.98 -18.81
CA GLN A 59 -1.24 -3.02 -18.81
C GLN A 59 -0.71 -1.60 -18.96
N THR A 60 -1.37 -0.81 -19.80
CA THR A 60 -1.09 0.61 -19.98
C THR A 60 -1.81 1.46 -18.93
N ILE A 61 -1.17 2.52 -18.46
CA ILE A 61 -1.69 3.39 -17.41
C ILE A 61 -1.53 4.84 -17.85
N GLU A 62 -2.66 5.56 -17.90
CA GLU A 62 -2.66 7.01 -18.08
C GLU A 62 -2.40 7.71 -16.77
N ILE A 63 -1.41 8.58 -16.73
CA ILE A 63 -1.05 9.39 -15.57
C ILE A 63 -1.85 10.68 -15.60
N LEU A 64 -2.88 10.78 -14.76
CA LEU A 64 -3.70 11.99 -14.62
C LEU A 64 -3.22 12.90 -13.48
N ASN A 65 -2.54 12.32 -12.49
CA ASN A 65 -1.95 13.05 -11.37
C ASN A 65 -0.57 12.44 -11.05
N THR A 66 0.46 13.25 -11.11
CA THR A 66 1.84 12.83 -10.82
C THR A 66 2.12 12.65 -9.34
N ASP A 67 1.25 13.13 -8.45
CA ASP A 67 1.28 12.90 -6.99
C ASP A 67 0.61 11.56 -6.61
N ALA A 68 0.18 10.78 -7.58
CA ALA A 68 -0.32 9.42 -7.42
C ALA A 68 0.65 8.40 -8.05
N GLU A 69 1.94 8.60 -7.84
CA GLU A 69 3.03 7.79 -8.38
C GLU A 69 3.26 6.51 -7.57
N GLY A 70 3.01 6.54 -6.26
CA GLY A 70 3.26 5.40 -5.37
C GLY A 70 2.54 4.13 -5.83
N ARG A 71 1.30 4.24 -6.31
CA ARG A 71 0.56 3.10 -6.87
C ARG A 71 1.14 2.60 -8.20
N LEU A 72 1.81 3.45 -8.97
CA LEU A 72 2.50 3.07 -10.21
C LEU A 72 3.72 2.20 -9.91
N VAL A 73 4.51 2.60 -8.93
CA VAL A 73 5.68 1.82 -8.48
C VAL A 73 5.23 0.51 -7.83
N LEU A 74 4.15 0.58 -7.04
CA LEU A 74 3.63 -0.57 -6.31
C LEU A 74 2.99 -1.63 -7.21
N CYS A 75 2.32 -1.23 -8.31
CA CYS A 75 1.72 -2.20 -9.25
C CYS A 75 2.78 -3.09 -9.93
N ASP A 76 3.96 -2.57 -10.19
CA ASP A 76 5.08 -3.34 -10.72
C ASP A 76 5.64 -4.31 -9.66
N ALA A 77 5.76 -3.88 -8.41
CA ALA A 77 6.13 -4.76 -7.31
C ALA A 77 5.12 -5.90 -7.12
N LEU A 78 3.82 -5.60 -7.16
CA LEU A 78 2.74 -6.59 -7.06
C LEU A 78 2.74 -7.57 -8.24
N THR A 79 3.22 -7.16 -9.40
CA THR A 79 3.46 -8.06 -10.53
C THR A 79 4.73 -8.90 -10.31
N TYR A 80 5.79 -8.29 -9.83
CA TYR A 80 7.08 -8.93 -9.61
C TYR A 80 7.05 -10.03 -8.53
N VAL A 81 6.23 -9.88 -7.48
CA VAL A 81 6.13 -10.88 -6.40
C VAL A 81 5.68 -12.25 -6.89
N LYS A 82 4.97 -12.33 -8.01
CA LYS A 82 4.47 -13.59 -8.60
C LYS A 82 5.59 -14.62 -8.83
N LYS A 83 6.81 -14.16 -9.12
CA LYS A 83 7.97 -15.06 -9.32
C LYS A 83 8.32 -15.90 -8.08
N PHE A 84 7.92 -15.44 -6.88
CA PHE A 84 8.14 -16.17 -5.63
C PHE A 84 7.01 -17.14 -5.30
N LYS A 85 5.92 -17.17 -6.08
CA LYS A 85 4.71 -17.98 -5.87
C LYS A 85 4.18 -17.86 -4.44
N PRO A 86 3.91 -16.63 -3.96
CA PRO A 86 3.49 -16.41 -2.58
C PRO A 86 2.08 -16.98 -2.33
N SER A 87 1.84 -17.52 -1.12
CA SER A 87 0.50 -17.85 -0.66
C SER A 87 -0.31 -16.60 -0.30
N HIS A 88 0.37 -15.62 0.27
CA HIS A 88 -0.21 -14.33 0.69
C HIS A 88 0.75 -13.20 0.32
N VAL A 89 0.19 -12.06 -0.04
CA VAL A 89 0.92 -10.80 -0.23
C VAL A 89 0.26 -9.72 0.60
N ILE A 90 1.04 -9.03 1.41
CA ILE A 90 0.60 -7.85 2.13
C ILE A 90 1.51 -6.71 1.69
N ASP A 91 0.95 -5.70 1.08
CA ASP A 91 1.66 -4.47 0.82
C ASP A 91 1.24 -3.36 1.78
N MET A 92 2.14 -2.45 2.03
CA MET A 92 1.89 -1.29 2.86
C MET A 92 2.52 -0.05 2.23
N ALA A 93 1.75 1.00 2.15
CA ALA A 93 2.20 2.26 1.57
C ALA A 93 1.53 3.45 2.26
N THR A 94 2.26 4.55 2.33
CA THR A 94 1.72 5.88 2.67
C THR A 94 0.98 6.43 1.46
N LEU A 95 -0.10 5.74 1.06
CA LEU A 95 -0.61 5.85 -0.31
C LEU A 95 -1.54 7.02 -0.52
N THR A 96 -2.42 7.30 0.45
CA THR A 96 -3.45 8.33 0.22
C THR A 96 -3.69 9.23 1.43
N GLY A 97 -3.82 10.53 1.16
CA GLY A 97 -4.39 11.45 2.15
C GLY A 97 -5.85 11.14 2.50
N ALA A 98 -6.55 10.38 1.65
CA ALA A 98 -7.95 10.02 1.86
C ALA A 98 -8.14 9.10 3.08
N VAL A 99 -7.20 8.21 3.39
CA VAL A 99 -7.28 7.37 4.60
C VAL A 99 -7.18 8.19 5.88
N VAL A 100 -6.42 9.30 5.85
CA VAL A 100 -6.35 10.23 6.99
C VAL A 100 -7.71 10.85 7.28
N VAL A 101 -8.45 11.21 6.21
CA VAL A 101 -9.81 11.78 6.32
C VAL A 101 -10.80 10.72 6.80
N ALA A 102 -10.66 9.47 6.31
CA ALA A 102 -11.59 8.39 6.62
C ALA A 102 -11.43 7.84 8.05
N LEU A 103 -10.20 7.62 8.51
CA LEU A 103 -9.91 6.89 9.74
C LEU A 103 -9.13 7.71 10.78
N GLY A 104 -8.61 8.88 10.42
CA GLY A 104 -7.68 9.61 11.28
C GLY A 104 -6.41 8.81 11.53
N THR A 105 -5.69 9.14 12.61
CA THR A 105 -4.41 8.50 12.96
C THR A 105 -4.51 7.20 13.79
N PRO A 106 -5.65 6.86 14.43
CA PRO A 106 -5.71 5.68 15.31
C PRO A 106 -5.62 4.34 14.61
N ALA A 107 -6.06 4.26 13.34
CA ALA A 107 -6.15 2.98 12.62
C ALA A 107 -5.52 3.05 11.23
N THR A 108 -4.89 1.96 10.81
CA THR A 108 -4.44 1.72 9.44
C THR A 108 -5.61 1.23 8.58
N GLY A 109 -5.75 1.73 7.35
CA GLY A 109 -6.78 1.25 6.42
C GLY A 109 -6.38 -0.08 5.80
N VAL A 110 -7.30 -1.05 5.73
CA VAL A 110 -7.06 -2.37 5.12
C VAL A 110 -8.09 -2.62 4.02
N MET A 111 -7.64 -3.00 2.85
CA MET A 111 -8.45 -3.46 1.73
C MET A 111 -7.81 -4.70 1.11
N GLY A 112 -8.59 -5.60 0.51
CA GLY A 112 -7.99 -6.79 -0.09
C GLY A 112 -8.99 -7.68 -0.81
N ASN A 113 -8.48 -8.76 -1.41
CA ASN A 113 -9.27 -9.73 -2.18
C ASN A 113 -9.56 -11.03 -1.41
N ASP A 114 -9.10 -11.15 -0.15
CA ASP A 114 -9.27 -12.35 0.69
C ASP A 114 -9.74 -11.94 2.09
N GLN A 115 -11.01 -12.24 2.42
CA GLN A 115 -11.58 -11.86 3.72
C GLN A 115 -10.89 -12.55 4.90
N PRO A 116 -10.53 -13.85 4.84
CA PRO A 116 -9.78 -14.48 5.93
C PRO A 116 -8.43 -13.79 6.23
N LEU A 117 -7.75 -13.28 5.21
CA LEU A 117 -6.51 -12.52 5.41
C LEU A 117 -6.78 -11.18 6.09
N ALA A 118 -7.82 -10.46 5.66
CA ALA A 118 -8.23 -9.22 6.30
C ALA A 118 -8.58 -9.43 7.78
N ASP A 119 -9.38 -10.45 8.11
CA ASP A 119 -9.77 -10.78 9.48
C ASP A 119 -8.55 -11.06 10.38
N LYS A 120 -7.56 -11.79 9.86
CA LYS A 120 -6.30 -12.05 10.57
C LYS A 120 -5.48 -10.79 10.82
N ILE A 121 -5.44 -9.88 9.86
CA ILE A 121 -4.77 -8.57 10.00
C ILE A 121 -5.45 -7.76 11.10
N LEU A 122 -6.78 -7.68 11.09
CA LEU A 122 -7.55 -6.94 12.10
C LEU A 122 -7.33 -7.53 13.50
N ALA A 123 -7.40 -8.85 13.64
CA ALA A 123 -7.16 -9.55 14.91
C ALA A 123 -5.74 -9.31 15.44
N ALA A 124 -4.72 -9.35 14.56
CA ALA A 124 -3.35 -9.05 14.92
C ALA A 124 -3.18 -7.58 15.34
N GLY A 125 -3.91 -6.67 14.70
CA GLY A 125 -3.94 -5.25 15.05
C GLY A 125 -4.48 -5.01 16.47
N GLU A 126 -5.57 -5.65 16.83
CA GLU A 126 -6.12 -5.59 18.19
C GLU A 126 -5.17 -6.21 19.23
N ALA A 127 -4.58 -7.37 18.92
CA ALA A 127 -3.69 -8.08 19.84
C ALA A 127 -2.37 -7.30 20.09
N SER A 128 -1.86 -6.61 19.09
CA SER A 128 -0.62 -5.81 19.19
C SER A 128 -0.85 -4.37 19.68
N GLY A 129 -2.10 -3.91 19.75
CA GLY A 129 -2.43 -2.51 19.99
C GLY A 129 -2.15 -1.57 18.81
N ASP A 130 -1.78 -2.12 17.65
CA ASP A 130 -1.52 -1.39 16.40
C ASP A 130 -2.71 -1.56 15.45
N ARG A 131 -3.81 -0.88 15.76
CA ARG A 131 -5.12 -1.12 15.16
C ARG A 131 -5.17 -0.88 13.67
N ALA A 132 -5.97 -1.72 13.01
CA ALA A 132 -6.35 -1.58 11.62
C ALA A 132 -7.88 -1.61 11.47
N TRP A 133 -8.39 -1.08 10.36
CA TRP A 133 -9.81 -1.10 10.04
C TRP A 133 -10.03 -1.43 8.56
N GLN A 134 -10.92 -2.38 8.29
CA GLN A 134 -11.22 -2.78 6.93
C GLN A 134 -12.15 -1.78 6.24
N LEU A 135 -11.81 -1.42 5.01
CA LEU A 135 -12.64 -0.66 4.09
C LEU A 135 -13.06 -1.58 2.92
N PRO A 136 -14.22 -1.32 2.30
CA PRO A 136 -14.73 -2.17 1.23
C PRO A 136 -13.83 -2.09 -0.02
N LEU A 137 -13.76 -3.21 -0.75
CA LEU A 137 -13.15 -3.29 -2.07
C LEU A 137 -14.12 -4.00 -3.02
N TRP A 138 -15.23 -3.31 -3.34
CA TRP A 138 -16.28 -3.84 -4.19
C TRP A 138 -16.02 -3.52 -5.67
N GLU A 139 -16.59 -4.30 -6.55
CA GLU A 139 -16.44 -4.15 -8.00
C GLU A 139 -16.93 -2.78 -8.51
N GLU A 140 -17.90 -2.18 -7.82
CA GLU A 140 -18.44 -0.87 -8.12
C GLU A 140 -17.38 0.25 -8.13
N TYR A 141 -16.27 0.07 -7.40
CA TYR A 141 -15.17 1.04 -7.42
C TYR A 141 -14.24 0.89 -8.63
N ALA A 142 -14.29 -0.22 -9.37
CA ALA A 142 -13.40 -0.47 -10.49
C ALA A 142 -13.61 0.50 -11.66
N HIS A 143 -14.80 1.10 -11.80
CA HIS A 143 -15.08 2.07 -12.86
C HIS A 143 -14.31 3.38 -12.68
N CYS A 144 -13.85 3.70 -11.45
CA CYS A 144 -13.19 4.97 -11.14
C CYS A 144 -11.84 5.14 -11.87
N THR A 145 -11.20 4.05 -12.27
CA THR A 145 -9.90 4.08 -12.95
C THR A 145 -10.02 3.86 -14.46
N LYS A 146 -11.21 3.96 -15.04
CA LYS A 146 -11.41 3.88 -16.48
C LYS A 146 -10.93 5.14 -17.19
N THR A 147 -10.29 4.97 -18.34
CA THR A 147 -9.84 6.05 -19.22
C THR A 147 -10.07 5.68 -20.69
N ASN A 148 -10.02 6.68 -21.57
CA ASN A 148 -10.14 6.47 -23.01
C ASN A 148 -8.78 6.24 -23.70
N PHE A 149 -7.67 6.42 -23.01
CA PHE A 149 -6.33 6.46 -23.61
C PHE A 149 -5.41 5.32 -23.17
N ALA A 150 -5.82 4.54 -22.17
CA ALA A 150 -5.05 3.42 -21.63
C ALA A 150 -6.01 2.38 -21.03
N ASP A 151 -5.47 1.24 -20.58
CA ASP A 151 -6.28 0.24 -19.86
C ASP A 151 -6.77 0.76 -18.52
N LEU A 152 -5.96 1.59 -17.85
CA LEU A 152 -6.26 2.16 -16.53
C LEU A 152 -5.81 3.63 -16.48
N ALA A 153 -6.46 4.43 -15.63
CA ALA A 153 -5.93 5.69 -15.14
C ALA A 153 -5.35 5.52 -13.74
N ASN A 154 -4.29 6.28 -13.41
CA ASN A 154 -3.68 6.17 -12.08
C ASN A 154 -4.52 6.77 -10.95
N ILE A 155 -5.52 7.60 -11.25
CA ILE A 155 -6.50 8.11 -10.29
C ILE A 155 -7.92 7.99 -10.85
N GLY A 156 -8.91 7.97 -9.95
CA GLY A 156 -10.32 8.15 -10.28
C GLY A 156 -10.71 9.63 -10.38
N GLY A 157 -11.84 9.90 -11.04
CA GLY A 157 -12.33 11.25 -11.27
C GLY A 157 -13.09 11.85 -10.09
N GLY A 158 -12.44 12.21 -8.99
CA GLY A 158 -13.11 12.86 -7.86
C GLY A 158 -12.37 12.67 -6.53
N ARG A 159 -12.97 13.20 -5.46
CA ARG A 159 -12.44 13.08 -4.09
C ARG A 159 -13.04 11.91 -3.30
N GLU A 160 -14.06 11.26 -3.87
CA GLU A 160 -14.81 10.21 -3.19
C GLU A 160 -14.01 8.92 -3.08
N ALA A 161 -14.07 8.28 -1.92
CA ALA A 161 -13.50 6.97 -1.65
C ALA A 161 -12.00 6.83 -2.06
N GLY A 162 -11.19 7.88 -1.94
CA GLY A 162 -9.84 7.94 -2.51
C GLY A 162 -8.92 6.78 -2.13
N THR A 163 -8.95 6.30 -0.88
CA THR A 163 -8.16 5.14 -0.46
C THR A 163 -8.67 3.83 -1.07
N ILE A 164 -10.01 3.71 -1.23
CA ILE A 164 -10.65 2.52 -1.83
C ILE A 164 -10.36 2.48 -3.34
N THR A 165 -10.45 3.62 -4.04
CA THR A 165 -10.16 3.69 -5.48
C THR A 165 -8.68 3.44 -5.76
N ALA A 166 -7.79 3.84 -4.86
CA ALA A 166 -6.37 3.48 -4.94
C ALA A 166 -6.14 1.97 -4.80
N ALA A 167 -6.76 1.33 -3.81
CA ALA A 167 -6.72 -0.12 -3.65
C ALA A 167 -7.39 -0.85 -4.84
N SER A 168 -8.47 -0.30 -5.39
CA SER A 168 -9.13 -0.84 -6.59
C SER A 168 -8.20 -0.80 -7.81
N PHE A 169 -7.40 0.27 -7.98
CA PHE A 169 -6.35 0.29 -8.99
C PHE A 169 -5.36 -0.87 -8.78
N LEU A 170 -4.83 -1.04 -7.56
CA LEU A 170 -3.86 -2.09 -7.23
C LEU A 170 -4.43 -3.50 -7.43
N SER A 171 -5.72 -3.70 -7.19
CA SER A 171 -6.39 -5.00 -7.32
C SER A 171 -6.30 -5.60 -8.72
N ASN A 172 -6.08 -4.77 -9.76
CA ASN A 172 -5.86 -5.25 -11.14
C ASN A 172 -4.59 -6.08 -11.29
N PHE A 173 -3.63 -5.97 -10.37
CA PHE A 173 -2.33 -6.63 -10.41
C PHE A 173 -2.20 -7.81 -9.43
N THR A 174 -3.25 -8.11 -8.63
CA THR A 174 -3.19 -9.04 -7.49
C THR A 174 -4.10 -10.27 -7.61
N LYS A 175 -4.67 -10.53 -8.79
CA LYS A 175 -5.70 -11.56 -9.02
C LYS A 175 -5.21 -13.00 -8.80
N GLU A 176 -3.90 -13.24 -8.79
CA GLU A 176 -3.33 -14.59 -8.77
C GLU A 176 -2.95 -15.09 -7.37
N TYR A 177 -3.13 -14.28 -6.33
CA TYR A 177 -2.78 -14.63 -4.96
C TYR A 177 -3.69 -13.90 -3.96
N LYS A 178 -3.72 -14.36 -2.73
CA LYS A 178 -4.41 -13.70 -1.61
C LYS A 178 -3.66 -12.41 -1.27
N TRP A 179 -4.37 -11.30 -1.25
CA TRP A 179 -3.76 -9.99 -1.12
C TRP A 179 -4.51 -9.10 -0.15
N ALA A 180 -3.74 -8.33 0.62
CA ALA A 180 -4.21 -7.20 1.39
C ALA A 180 -3.30 -5.99 1.21
N HIS A 181 -3.90 -4.83 0.98
CA HIS A 181 -3.25 -3.52 1.01
C HIS A 181 -3.49 -2.85 2.35
N MET A 182 -2.44 -2.28 2.93
CA MET A 182 -2.49 -1.48 4.14
C MET A 182 -2.11 -0.03 3.80
N ASP A 183 -3.09 0.87 3.77
CA ASP A 183 -2.83 2.30 3.62
C ASP A 183 -2.44 2.88 4.97
N ILE A 184 -1.15 3.17 5.12
CA ILE A 184 -0.53 3.63 6.37
C ILE A 184 -0.29 5.14 6.43
N ALA A 185 -0.80 5.90 5.46
CA ALA A 185 -0.59 7.36 5.41
C ALA A 185 -1.10 8.06 6.68
N ALA A 186 -2.12 7.52 7.35
CA ALA A 186 -2.65 8.06 8.59
C ALA A 186 -1.83 7.69 9.84
N SER A 187 -1.14 6.54 9.84
CA SER A 187 -0.56 5.93 11.03
C SER A 187 0.97 5.89 11.06
N ALA A 188 1.63 6.02 9.91
CA ALA A 188 3.07 5.81 9.77
C ALA A 188 3.94 6.91 10.37
N TRP A 189 3.43 8.12 10.50
CA TRP A 189 4.17 9.24 11.11
C TRP A 189 3.25 10.20 11.86
N THR A 190 3.85 11.05 12.67
CA THR A 190 3.20 12.16 13.37
C THR A 190 3.78 13.47 12.83
N GLY A 191 2.93 14.40 12.47
CA GLY A 191 3.31 15.76 12.07
C GLY A 191 3.43 16.74 13.24
N GLY A 192 3.73 18.01 12.93
CA GLY A 192 3.77 19.10 13.89
C GLY A 192 5.02 19.12 14.79
N ALA A 193 4.89 19.59 16.03
CA ALA A 193 6.02 19.80 16.94
C ALA A 193 6.75 18.50 17.34
N LYS A 194 6.06 17.37 17.33
CA LYS A 194 6.61 16.04 17.66
C LYS A 194 6.70 15.15 16.42
N LYS A 195 7.03 15.75 15.29
CA LYS A 195 7.08 15.03 14.02
C LYS A 195 8.12 13.90 14.02
N GLY A 196 7.74 12.75 13.44
CA GLY A 196 8.59 11.56 13.37
C GLY A 196 7.83 10.32 12.89
N GLY A 197 8.56 9.29 12.47
CA GLY A 197 8.00 7.99 12.14
C GLY A 197 7.46 7.29 13.41
N SER A 198 6.32 6.63 13.29
CA SER A 198 5.68 5.90 14.39
C SER A 198 6.19 4.46 14.55
N GLY A 199 6.75 3.88 13.48
CA GLY A 199 7.10 2.46 13.40
C GLY A 199 5.91 1.55 13.07
N ARG A 200 4.70 2.10 12.89
CA ARG A 200 3.52 1.34 12.46
C ARG A 200 3.58 1.03 10.96
N PRO A 201 3.13 -0.15 10.50
CA PRO A 201 2.44 -1.22 11.22
C PRO A 201 3.36 -2.41 11.62
N VAL A 202 4.64 -2.18 11.94
CA VAL A 202 5.58 -3.27 12.29
C VAL A 202 5.07 -4.14 13.45
N PRO A 203 4.51 -3.61 14.57
CA PRO A 203 3.97 -4.43 15.65
C PRO A 203 2.83 -5.36 15.19
N LEU A 204 1.89 -4.84 14.41
CA LEU A 204 0.78 -5.62 13.85
C LEU A 204 1.29 -6.77 13.00
N LEU A 205 2.21 -6.50 12.07
CA LEU A 205 2.74 -7.52 11.16
C LEU A 205 3.61 -8.54 11.88
N ALA A 206 4.37 -8.13 12.89
CA ALA A 206 5.13 -9.05 13.73
C ALA A 206 4.19 -10.03 14.46
N GLU A 207 3.10 -9.54 15.06
CA GLU A 207 2.07 -10.36 15.71
C GLU A 207 1.45 -11.35 14.70
N LEU A 208 1.05 -10.86 13.52
CA LEU A 208 0.43 -11.67 12.47
C LEU A 208 1.34 -12.84 12.03
N ILE A 209 2.61 -12.55 11.75
CA ILE A 209 3.56 -13.51 11.18
C ILE A 209 4.05 -14.49 12.27
N LEU A 210 4.40 -13.99 13.45
CA LEU A 210 4.98 -14.81 14.53
C LEU A 210 3.98 -15.79 15.16
N LYS A 211 2.69 -15.45 15.13
CA LYS A 211 1.63 -16.36 15.61
C LYS A 211 1.26 -17.44 14.59
N GLY A 212 1.90 -17.48 13.42
CA GLY A 212 1.62 -18.47 12.39
C GLY A 212 0.22 -18.31 11.76
N ASN A 213 -0.28 -17.08 11.72
CA ASN A 213 -1.63 -16.79 11.23
C ASN A 213 -1.68 -16.57 9.70
N LEU A 214 -0.59 -16.82 8.97
CA LEU A 214 -0.52 -16.71 7.50
C LEU A 214 -0.37 -18.07 6.82
#